data_328ce4c1f1563a276b340f76fce4131d
#
_entry.id   328ce4c1f1563a276b340f76fce4131d
#
_cell.length_a   1.000
_cell.length_b   1.000
_cell.length_c   1.000
_cell.angle_alpha   90.00
_cell.angle_beta   90.00
_cell.angle_gamma   90.00
#
_symmetry.space_group_name_H-M   'P 1'
#
loop_
_entity.id
_entity.type
_entity.pdbx_description
1 polymer ?
#
loop_
_entity_poly.entity_id
_entity_poly.type
_entity_poly.pdbx_seq_one_letter_code
_entity_poly.pdbx_strand_id
1 'polypeptide(L)'
;CSSVADEPEIMFYPIAEERLVVVVPENHVLAKRASVSLKEIEPYPFIHFHAGSGMHTTVETLLERADAHPHVVCHIEEDNAMAGFVAAGYGLAIMPDFYLLKHYAVERIPIADKTDRRYLYMAVHKQHPMLPVVERFRNFVLVQGQRETI
;
A
#
# COMPACT_ATOMS: atom_id res chain seq x y z
N CYS A 1 2.38 -11.94 0.06
CA CYS A 1 2.23 -11.25 1.35
C CYS A 1 3.10 -10.01 1.39
N SER A 2 2.77 -9.06 2.24
CA SER A 2 3.46 -7.77 2.37
C SER A 2 4.32 -7.64 3.63
N SER A 3 4.40 -8.69 4.42
CA SER A 3 5.26 -8.77 5.61
C SER A 3 6.02 -10.09 5.64
N VAL A 4 7.21 -10.07 6.22
CA VAL A 4 8.00 -11.26 6.48
C VAL A 4 7.79 -11.64 7.94
N ALA A 5 7.23 -12.82 8.16
CA ALA A 5 7.12 -13.39 9.50
C ALA A 5 8.41 -14.15 9.85
N ASP A 6 8.72 -14.25 11.13
CA ASP A 6 9.83 -15.10 11.62
C ASP A 6 9.36 -16.58 11.64
N GLU A 7 9.19 -17.14 10.45
CA GLU A 7 8.73 -18.51 10.22
C GLU A 7 9.89 -19.32 9.64
N PRO A 8 10.55 -20.16 10.45
CA PRO A 8 11.78 -20.87 10.04
C PRO A 8 11.56 -21.84 8.87
N GLU A 9 10.33 -22.29 8.64
CA GLU A 9 9.97 -23.21 7.56
C GLU A 9 9.58 -22.52 6.25
N ILE A 10 9.48 -21.18 6.24
CA ILE A 10 9.09 -20.42 5.05
C ILE A 10 10.28 -19.62 4.51
N MET A 11 10.42 -19.62 3.19
CA MET A 11 11.30 -18.69 2.47
C MET A 11 10.48 -17.58 1.85
N PHE A 12 10.92 -16.35 2.04
CA PHE A 12 10.31 -15.15 1.48
C PHE A 12 11.18 -14.60 0.35
N TYR A 13 10.60 -14.44 -0.82
CA TYR A 13 11.24 -13.84 -1.98
C TYR A 13 10.59 -12.49 -2.29
N PRO A 14 11.32 -11.38 -2.27
CA PRO A 14 10.75 -10.10 -2.70
C PRO A 14 10.47 -10.15 -4.20
N ILE A 15 9.23 -9.81 -4.60
CA ILE A 15 8.78 -9.88 -5.99
C ILE A 15 8.39 -8.52 -6.57
N ALA A 16 8.01 -7.56 -5.75
CA ALA A 16 7.72 -6.19 -6.18
C ALA A 16 7.97 -5.21 -5.03
N GLU A 17 8.44 -4.01 -5.36
CA GLU A 17 8.47 -2.88 -4.44
C GLU A 17 7.15 -2.11 -4.56
N GLU A 18 6.52 -1.81 -3.44
CA GLU A 18 5.33 -0.98 -3.36
C GLU A 18 5.65 0.37 -2.73
N ARG A 19 5.12 1.44 -3.32
CA ARG A 19 5.16 2.77 -2.73
C ARG A 19 3.82 3.11 -2.11
N LEU A 20 3.84 3.81 -0.99
CA LEU A 20 2.65 4.40 -0.42
C LEU A 20 2.48 5.82 -0.94
N VAL A 21 1.25 6.18 -1.22
CA VAL A 21 0.86 7.51 -1.68
C VAL A 21 -0.34 8.01 -0.88
N VAL A 22 -0.49 9.32 -0.81
CA VAL A 22 -1.75 9.92 -0.39
C VAL A 22 -2.67 9.95 -1.60
N VAL A 23 -3.87 9.39 -1.45
CA VAL A 23 -4.90 9.36 -2.48
C VAL A 23 -6.00 10.35 -2.09
N VAL A 24 -6.32 11.26 -3.02
CA VAL A 24 -7.31 12.32 -2.84
C VAL A 24 -8.29 12.32 -4.01
N PRO A 25 -9.50 12.86 -3.86
CA PRO A 25 -10.38 13.10 -5.02
C PRO A 25 -9.69 13.96 -6.07
N GLU A 26 -9.96 13.74 -7.36
CA GLU A 26 -9.30 14.48 -8.47
C GLU A 26 -9.43 16.00 -8.38
N ASN A 27 -10.52 16.49 -7.78
CA ASN A 27 -10.79 17.92 -7.62
C ASN A 27 -10.37 18.47 -6.23
N HIS A 28 -9.64 17.68 -5.44
CA HIS A 28 -9.20 18.08 -4.12
C HIS A 28 -8.13 19.19 -4.20
N VAL A 29 -8.08 20.07 -3.19
CA VAL A 29 -7.10 21.18 -3.14
C VAL A 29 -5.65 20.69 -3.17
N LEU A 30 -5.37 19.50 -2.65
CA LEU A 30 -4.05 18.89 -2.66
C LEU A 30 -3.71 18.18 -3.99
N ALA A 31 -4.67 17.92 -4.88
CA ALA A 31 -4.48 17.11 -6.10
C ALA A 31 -3.37 17.63 -7.03
N LYS A 32 -3.06 18.92 -6.99
CA LYS A 32 -2.03 19.54 -7.84
C LYS A 32 -0.65 19.63 -7.17
N ARG A 33 -0.49 19.08 -5.99
CA ARG A 33 0.77 19.11 -5.25
C ARG A 33 1.75 18.07 -5.79
N ALA A 34 3.02 18.42 -5.91
CA ALA A 34 4.08 17.49 -6.30
C ALA A 34 4.37 16.45 -5.21
N SER A 35 4.16 16.82 -3.94
CA SER A 35 4.20 15.95 -2.77
C SER A 35 3.43 16.61 -1.63
N VAL A 36 3.07 15.82 -0.62
CA VAL A 36 2.35 16.29 0.57
C VAL A 36 2.96 15.66 1.82
N SER A 37 3.10 16.46 2.88
CA SER A 37 3.46 15.92 4.19
C SER A 37 2.21 15.34 4.88
N LEU A 38 2.43 14.38 5.77
CA LEU A 38 1.32 13.75 6.49
C LEU A 38 0.61 14.72 7.45
N LYS A 39 1.27 15.76 7.91
CA LYS A 39 0.61 16.85 8.67
C LYS A 39 -0.36 17.67 7.82
N GLU A 40 -0.11 17.83 6.54
CA GLU A 40 -0.99 18.57 5.64
C GLU A 40 -2.34 17.87 5.39
N ILE A 41 -2.45 16.57 5.68
CA ILE A 41 -3.71 15.83 5.54
C ILE A 41 -4.60 15.88 6.80
N GLU A 42 -4.09 16.29 7.97
CA GLU A 42 -4.85 16.34 9.22
C GLU A 42 -6.19 17.11 9.16
N PRO A 43 -6.28 18.24 8.45
CA PRO A 43 -7.54 19.01 8.39
C PRO A 43 -8.67 18.31 7.64
N TYR A 44 -8.38 17.20 6.96
CA TYR A 44 -9.34 16.52 6.08
C TYR A 44 -9.83 15.20 6.69
N PRO A 45 -11.07 14.77 6.35
CA PRO A 45 -11.55 13.45 6.70
C PRO A 45 -10.61 12.36 6.16
N PHE A 46 -10.30 11.36 6.97
CA PHE A 46 -9.36 10.32 6.63
C PHE A 46 -10.03 8.94 6.65
N ILE A 47 -9.77 8.16 5.61
CA ILE A 47 -10.23 6.77 5.48
C ILE A 47 -9.06 5.87 5.83
N HIS A 48 -9.22 5.03 6.84
CA HIS A 48 -8.15 4.15 7.32
C HIS A 48 -8.41 2.70 6.96
N PHE A 49 -7.37 1.89 6.97
CA PHE A 49 -7.52 0.45 6.89
C PHE A 49 -8.12 -0.13 8.17
N HIS A 50 -8.84 -1.24 8.03
CA HIS A 50 -9.37 -1.98 9.18
C HIS A 50 -8.23 -2.47 10.10
N ALA A 51 -8.43 -2.40 11.41
CA ALA A 51 -7.42 -2.70 12.45
C ALA A 51 -6.79 -4.10 12.38
N GLY A 52 -7.40 -5.06 11.67
CA GLY A 52 -6.84 -6.40 11.45
C GLY A 52 -5.90 -6.51 10.26
N SER A 53 -5.74 -5.47 9.44
CA SER A 53 -4.90 -5.53 8.25
C SER A 53 -3.45 -5.10 8.52
N GLY A 54 -2.50 -5.71 7.82
CA GLY A 54 -1.10 -5.27 7.88
C GLY A 54 -0.88 -3.82 7.40
N MET A 55 -1.77 -3.33 6.53
CA MET A 55 -1.76 -1.94 6.06
C MET A 55 -2.15 -0.96 7.16
N HIS A 56 -3.06 -1.33 8.05
CA HIS A 56 -3.40 -0.50 9.20
C HIS A 56 -2.15 -0.15 10.01
N THR A 57 -1.41 -1.18 10.47
CA THR A 57 -0.19 -0.97 11.26
C THR A 57 0.87 -0.16 10.50
N THR A 58 1.00 -0.38 9.19
CA THR A 58 1.95 0.37 8.36
C THR A 58 1.60 1.85 8.31
N VAL A 59 0.33 2.18 8.06
CA VAL A 59 -0.15 3.57 7.98
C VAL A 59 -0.09 4.25 9.35
N GLU A 60 -0.51 3.56 10.44
CA GLU A 60 -0.38 4.08 11.80
C GLU A 60 1.08 4.44 12.13
N THR A 61 2.02 3.54 11.84
CA THR A 61 3.45 3.80 12.09
C THR A 61 3.95 5.03 11.32
N LEU A 62 3.48 5.23 10.09
CA LEU A 62 3.83 6.42 9.30
C LEU A 62 3.27 7.69 9.91
N LEU A 63 2.00 7.68 10.31
CA LEU A 63 1.31 8.82 10.93
C LEU A 63 1.97 9.18 12.27
N GLU A 64 2.26 8.18 13.11
CA GLU A 64 2.96 8.38 14.39
C GLU A 64 4.35 9.01 14.22
N ARG A 65 5.16 8.51 13.26
CA ARG A 65 6.49 9.05 12.97
C ARG A 65 6.45 10.50 12.48
N ALA A 66 5.41 10.86 11.76
CA ALA A 66 5.19 12.21 11.27
C ALA A 66 4.49 13.12 12.33
N ASP A 67 4.13 12.57 13.49
CA ASP A 67 3.30 13.25 14.50
C ASP A 67 2.01 13.82 13.86
N ALA A 68 1.37 13.05 12.99
CA ALA A 68 0.18 13.42 12.24
C ALA A 68 -1.05 12.65 12.76
N HIS A 69 -2.15 13.36 13.01
CA HIS A 69 -3.34 12.81 13.65
C HIS A 69 -4.62 13.15 12.87
N PRO A 70 -4.80 12.60 11.65
CA PRO A 70 -5.98 12.88 10.84
C PRO A 70 -7.25 12.31 11.50
N HIS A 71 -8.39 12.99 11.27
CA HIS A 71 -9.67 12.52 11.76
C HIS A 71 -10.19 11.33 10.94
N VAL A 72 -10.15 10.12 11.51
CA VAL A 72 -10.63 8.90 10.85
C VAL A 72 -12.16 8.88 10.83
N VAL A 73 -12.75 8.84 9.65
CA VAL A 73 -14.21 8.83 9.44
C VAL A 73 -14.76 7.43 9.15
N CYS A 74 -13.95 6.54 8.59
CA CYS A 74 -14.33 5.13 8.39
C CYS A 74 -13.10 4.23 8.23
N HIS A 75 -13.34 2.91 8.36
CA HIS A 75 -12.34 1.87 8.16
C HIS A 75 -12.76 0.95 7.03
N ILE A 76 -11.82 0.65 6.13
CA ILE A 76 -12.05 -0.18 4.94
C ILE A 76 -10.96 -1.25 4.86
N GLU A 77 -11.32 -2.44 4.40
CA GLU A 77 -10.40 -3.56 4.31
C GLU A 77 -9.71 -3.64 2.93
N GLU A 78 -10.47 -3.38 1.87
CA GLU A 78 -10.06 -3.60 0.48
C GLU A 78 -9.60 -2.31 -0.21
N ASP A 79 -8.44 -2.33 -0.86
CA ASP A 79 -7.85 -1.19 -1.57
C ASP A 79 -8.79 -0.59 -2.62
N ASN A 80 -9.48 -1.43 -3.39
CA ASN A 80 -10.42 -0.97 -4.42
C ASN A 80 -11.63 -0.26 -3.82
N ALA A 81 -12.16 -0.74 -2.70
CA ALA A 81 -13.24 -0.09 -1.99
C ALA A 81 -12.78 1.27 -1.43
N MET A 82 -11.59 1.32 -0.84
CA MET A 82 -10.98 2.56 -0.34
C MET A 82 -10.84 3.60 -1.45
N ALA A 83 -10.30 3.22 -2.61
CA ALA A 83 -10.19 4.09 -3.78
C ALA A 83 -11.56 4.62 -4.24
N GLY A 84 -12.60 3.78 -4.22
CA GLY A 84 -13.98 4.17 -4.53
C GLY A 84 -14.54 5.19 -3.54
N PHE A 85 -14.31 5.02 -2.24
CA PHE A 85 -14.74 5.97 -1.21
C PHE A 85 -14.01 7.32 -1.32
N VAL A 86 -12.70 7.28 -1.61
CA VAL A 86 -11.94 8.52 -1.89
C VAL A 86 -12.50 9.22 -3.12
N ALA A 87 -12.72 8.50 -4.24
CA ALA A 87 -13.30 9.07 -5.45
C ALA A 87 -14.68 9.70 -5.23
N ALA A 88 -15.46 9.13 -4.32
CA ALA A 88 -16.77 9.64 -3.91
C ALA A 88 -16.70 10.84 -2.93
N GLY A 89 -15.49 11.25 -2.51
CA GLY A 89 -15.28 12.42 -1.66
C GLY A 89 -15.50 12.19 -0.16
N TYR A 90 -15.51 10.94 0.30
CA TYR A 90 -15.69 10.63 1.73
C TYR A 90 -14.47 10.99 2.59
N GLY A 91 -13.29 11.11 1.99
CA GLY A 91 -12.06 11.46 2.69
C GLY A 91 -10.82 11.20 1.84
N LEU A 92 -9.66 11.38 2.45
CA LEU A 92 -8.36 11.03 1.89
C LEU A 92 -7.93 9.66 2.43
N ALA A 93 -6.98 9.01 1.76
CA ALA A 93 -6.38 7.78 2.25
C ALA A 93 -4.87 7.74 1.99
N ILE A 94 -4.14 6.96 2.80
CA ILE A 94 -2.77 6.51 2.49
C ILE A 94 -2.86 5.04 2.11
N MET A 95 -2.43 4.70 0.91
CA MET A 95 -2.54 3.35 0.39
C MET A 95 -1.43 3.04 -0.64
N PRO A 96 -1.24 1.76 -1.01
CA PRO A 96 -0.31 1.39 -2.07
C PRO A 96 -0.63 2.07 -3.40
N ASP A 97 0.42 2.49 -4.13
CA ASP A 97 0.27 3.02 -5.50
C ASP A 97 0.14 1.85 -6.48
N PHE A 98 -1.07 1.32 -6.62
CA PHE A 98 -1.33 0.21 -7.52
C PHE A 98 -1.97 0.65 -8.84
N TYR A 99 -1.75 -0.15 -9.88
CA TYR A 99 -2.12 0.17 -11.26
C TYR A 99 -3.59 0.55 -11.47
N LEU A 100 -4.53 -0.06 -10.74
CA LEU A 100 -5.95 0.18 -10.93
C LEU A 100 -6.40 1.56 -10.42
N LEU A 101 -5.62 2.26 -9.59
CA LEU A 101 -5.95 3.61 -9.12
C LEU A 101 -6.22 4.59 -10.26
N LYS A 102 -5.59 4.40 -11.42
CA LYS A 102 -5.81 5.24 -12.61
C LYS A 102 -7.24 5.15 -13.20
N HIS A 103 -8.03 4.17 -12.79
CA HIS A 103 -9.42 4.00 -13.24
C HIS A 103 -10.44 4.66 -12.31
N TYR A 104 -9.98 5.22 -11.20
CA TYR A 104 -10.80 5.97 -10.26
C TYR A 104 -10.60 7.47 -10.47
N ALA A 105 -11.61 8.28 -10.13
CA ALA A 105 -11.53 9.74 -10.14
C ALA A 105 -10.73 10.26 -8.94
N VAL A 106 -9.45 9.88 -8.85
CA VAL A 106 -8.54 10.21 -7.75
C VAL A 106 -7.18 10.65 -8.28
N GLU A 107 -6.48 11.44 -7.46
CA GLU A 107 -5.08 11.79 -7.67
C GLU A 107 -4.20 11.11 -6.62
N ARG A 108 -3.00 10.71 -7.06
CA ARG A 108 -1.99 10.03 -6.27
C ARG A 108 -0.84 10.97 -5.98
N ILE A 109 -0.66 11.33 -4.74
CA ILE A 109 0.33 12.33 -4.35
C ILE A 109 1.45 11.66 -3.55
N PRO A 110 2.70 11.81 -3.98
CA PRO A 110 3.85 11.30 -3.22
C PRO A 110 3.88 11.86 -1.80
N ILE A 111 4.22 11.03 -0.82
CA ILE A 111 4.43 11.43 0.56
C ILE A 111 5.80 12.10 0.66
N ALA A 112 5.85 13.30 1.23
CA ALA A 112 7.09 14.06 1.44
C ALA A 112 7.89 13.54 2.63
N ASP A 113 7.21 12.96 3.62
CA ASP A 113 7.83 12.36 4.80
C ASP A 113 8.61 11.09 4.43
N LYS A 114 9.60 10.75 5.26
CA LYS A 114 10.39 9.53 5.05
C LYS A 114 9.51 8.29 5.22
N THR A 115 9.35 7.54 4.14
CA THR A 115 8.67 6.25 4.12
C THR A 115 9.68 5.11 4.03
N ASP A 116 9.39 3.99 4.69
CA ASP A 116 10.18 2.78 4.53
C ASP A 116 9.83 2.10 3.20
N ARG A 117 10.80 1.42 2.60
CA ARG A 117 10.55 0.59 1.42
C ARG A 117 9.68 -0.59 1.81
N ARG A 118 8.63 -0.81 1.07
CA ARG A 118 7.72 -1.93 1.24
C ARG A 118 7.83 -2.88 0.06
N TYR A 119 7.78 -4.17 0.34
CA TYR A 119 7.86 -5.20 -0.70
C TYR A 119 6.69 -6.16 -0.60
N LEU A 120 6.24 -6.63 -1.75
CA LEU A 120 5.46 -7.84 -1.85
C LEU A 120 6.40 -9.04 -1.90
N TYR A 121 6.04 -10.07 -1.16
CA TYR A 121 6.83 -11.30 -1.07
C TYR A 121 6.04 -12.50 -1.57
N MET A 122 6.72 -13.38 -2.27
CA MET A 122 6.26 -14.74 -2.50
C MET A 122 6.79 -15.61 -1.36
N ALA A 123 5.88 -16.20 -0.58
CA ALA A 123 6.20 -17.11 0.51
C ALA A 123 6.16 -18.56 0.00
N VAL A 124 7.20 -19.34 0.30
CA VAL A 124 7.35 -20.71 -0.14
C VAL A 124 7.81 -21.58 1.03
N HIS A 125 7.14 -22.70 1.27
CA HIS A 125 7.53 -23.64 2.31
C HIS A 125 8.80 -24.41 1.92
N LYS A 126 9.80 -24.47 2.81
CA LYS A 126 11.13 -25.07 2.53
C LYS A 126 11.09 -26.56 2.30
N GLN A 127 10.24 -27.26 3.05
CA GLN A 127 10.22 -28.73 3.10
C GLN A 127 9.21 -29.39 2.15
N HIS A 128 8.31 -28.59 1.53
CA HIS A 128 7.36 -29.16 0.58
C HIS A 128 7.99 -29.30 -0.80
N PRO A 129 8.05 -30.54 -1.34
CA PRO A 129 8.52 -30.75 -2.70
C PRO A 129 7.60 -29.99 -3.67
N MET A 130 8.19 -29.10 -4.46
CA MET A 130 7.44 -28.39 -5.47
C MET A 130 7.14 -29.28 -6.67
N LEU A 131 5.91 -29.27 -7.11
CA LEU A 131 5.57 -29.81 -8.43
C LEU A 131 6.30 -28.99 -9.52
N PRO A 132 6.72 -29.61 -10.64
CA PRO A 132 7.45 -28.93 -11.70
C PRO A 132 6.74 -27.68 -12.24
N VAL A 133 5.42 -27.69 -12.26
CA VAL A 133 4.62 -26.52 -12.69
C VAL A 133 4.72 -25.35 -11.69
N VAL A 134 4.72 -25.65 -10.39
CA VAL A 134 4.88 -24.64 -9.32
C VAL A 134 6.28 -24.05 -9.35
N GLU A 135 7.29 -24.87 -9.59
CA GLU A 135 8.68 -24.43 -9.72
C GLU A 135 8.87 -23.51 -10.94
N ARG A 136 8.28 -23.86 -12.08
CA ARG A 136 8.28 -22.99 -13.28
C ARG A 136 7.59 -21.66 -13.02
N PHE A 137 6.45 -21.66 -12.33
CA PHE A 137 5.71 -20.45 -11.98
C PHE A 137 6.55 -19.58 -11.02
N ARG A 138 7.12 -20.16 -9.96
CA ARG A 138 8.04 -19.46 -9.05
C ARG A 138 9.16 -18.76 -9.81
N ASN A 139 9.86 -19.51 -10.68
CA ASN A 139 10.99 -18.97 -11.44
C ASN A 139 10.55 -17.86 -12.39
N PHE A 140 9.39 -18.01 -13.02
CA PHE A 140 8.80 -16.94 -13.85
C PHE A 140 8.55 -15.68 -13.03
N VAL A 141 7.89 -15.77 -11.88
CA VAL A 141 7.58 -14.63 -11.01
C VAL A 141 8.87 -13.95 -10.53
N LEU A 142 9.89 -14.70 -10.15
CA LEU A 142 11.16 -14.14 -9.69
C LEU A 142 11.90 -13.37 -10.80
N VAL A 143 11.82 -13.84 -12.04
CA VAL A 143 12.45 -13.16 -13.19
C VAL A 143 11.65 -11.90 -13.58
N GLN A 144 10.33 -11.95 -13.57
CA GLN A 144 9.48 -10.81 -13.94
C GLN A 144 9.41 -9.75 -12.85
N GLY A 145 9.30 -10.14 -11.59
CA GLY A 145 9.23 -9.22 -10.45
C GLY A 145 10.47 -8.32 -10.31
N GLN A 146 11.63 -8.77 -10.80
CA GLN A 146 12.84 -7.94 -10.85
C GLN A 146 12.82 -6.88 -11.98
N ARG A 147 11.88 -6.98 -12.92
CA ARG A 147 11.80 -6.08 -14.09
C ARG A 147 10.75 -4.98 -13.95
N GLU A 148 9.79 -5.16 -13.06
CA GLU A 148 8.69 -4.21 -12.84
C GLU A 148 8.83 -3.60 -11.44
N THR A 149 9.61 -2.52 -11.36
CA THR A 149 9.42 -1.54 -10.30
C THR A 149 8.16 -0.78 -10.68
N ILE A 150 7.05 -1.13 -10.06
CA ILE A 150 5.76 -0.45 -10.24
C ILE A 150 5.84 0.93 -9.59
#